data_d3cb3729708a1eed38f42080c342e67d
#
_entry.id   d3cb3729708a1eed38f42080c342e67d
#
_cell.length_a   1.000
_cell.length_b   1.000
_cell.length_c   1.000
_cell.angle_alpha   90.00
_cell.angle_beta   90.00
_cell.angle_gamma   90.00
#
_symmetry.space_group_name_H-M   'P 1'
#
loop_
_entity.id
_entity.type
_entity.pdbx_description
1 polymer ?
#
loop_
_entity_poly.entity_id
_entity_poly.type
_entity_poly.pdbx_seq_one_letter_code
_entity_poly.pdbx_strand_id
1 'polypeptide(L)'
;MLKESEIKIGDTHTATLVEDLKRTQIVQYAGASGDYNPLHTDEIFTTQVAGYPSVFAHGMLSMGLTGTMLTNYVGDGALTKYGVRFTNQVWPGDTLTSTATIIDIREQDGKRVVDLQIETTNQNDIAVILSLIHI
;
A
#
# COMPACT_ATOMS: atom_id res chain seq x y z
N MET A 1 6.51 16.37 -6.16
CA MET A 1 5.47 16.69 -5.18
C MET A 1 4.31 17.35 -5.90
N LEU A 2 3.11 16.98 -5.55
CA LEU A 2 1.87 17.51 -6.11
C LEU A 2 1.74 19.02 -5.82
N LYS A 3 1.42 19.81 -6.85
CA LYS A 3 1.19 21.25 -6.68
C LYS A 3 -0.30 21.56 -6.82
N GLU A 4 -0.86 22.17 -5.82
CA GLU A 4 -2.29 22.47 -5.73
C GLU A 4 -2.85 23.18 -6.98
N SER A 5 -2.06 24.07 -7.58
CA SER A 5 -2.47 24.86 -8.76
C SER A 5 -2.49 24.05 -10.07
N GLU A 6 -1.89 22.86 -10.09
CA GLU A 6 -1.67 22.10 -11.31
C GLU A 6 -2.50 20.81 -11.36
N ILE A 7 -3.26 20.48 -10.30
CA ILE A 7 -4.02 19.24 -10.21
C ILE A 7 -5.36 19.31 -10.93
N LYS A 8 -5.77 18.19 -11.51
CA LYS A 8 -7.09 18.01 -12.12
C LYS A 8 -7.59 16.59 -11.92
N ILE A 9 -8.90 16.43 -11.99
CA ILE A 9 -9.54 15.11 -11.95
C ILE A 9 -9.02 14.26 -13.11
N GLY A 10 -8.64 13.03 -12.82
CA GLY A 10 -8.05 12.09 -13.77
C GLY A 10 -6.53 12.05 -13.77
N ASP A 11 -5.86 12.97 -13.09
CA ASP A 11 -4.40 12.90 -12.93
C ASP A 11 -4.02 11.63 -12.18
N THR A 12 -2.95 10.98 -12.62
CA THR A 12 -2.43 9.74 -12.05
C THR A 12 -0.99 9.87 -11.62
N HIS A 13 -0.63 9.11 -10.61
CA HIS A 13 0.75 8.92 -10.18
C HIS A 13 0.99 7.43 -9.93
N THR A 14 1.99 6.87 -10.56
CA THR A 14 2.36 5.46 -10.43
C THR A 14 3.78 5.33 -9.93
N ALA A 15 3.99 4.45 -8.97
CA ALA A 15 5.32 4.15 -8.44
C ALA A 15 5.46 2.67 -8.11
N THR A 16 6.65 2.12 -8.34
CA THR A 16 7.03 0.81 -7.84
C THR A 16 7.38 0.94 -6.36
N LEU A 17 6.68 0.17 -5.53
CA LEU A 17 6.84 0.22 -4.07
C LEU A 17 8.00 -0.65 -3.61
N VAL A 18 8.11 -1.84 -4.17
CA VAL A 18 9.13 -2.84 -3.88
C VAL A 18 9.28 -3.77 -5.08
N GLU A 19 10.52 -4.12 -5.38
CA GLU A 19 10.85 -5.14 -6.39
C GLU A 19 11.36 -6.39 -5.68
N ASP A 20 10.81 -7.55 -6.05
CA ASP A 20 11.24 -8.84 -5.49
C ASP A 20 11.29 -8.81 -3.96
N LEU A 21 10.13 -8.67 -3.32
CA LEU A 21 10.00 -8.58 -1.87
C LEU A 21 10.74 -9.71 -1.17
N LYS A 22 11.66 -9.37 -0.29
CA LYS A 22 12.48 -10.35 0.43
C LYS A 22 11.82 -10.81 1.72
N ARG A 23 12.01 -12.08 2.07
CA ARG A 23 11.62 -12.62 3.39
C ARG A 23 12.22 -11.80 4.54
N THR A 24 13.45 -11.31 4.36
CA THR A 24 14.12 -10.44 5.34
C THR A 24 13.32 -9.17 5.61
N GLN A 25 12.72 -8.57 4.58
CA GLN A 25 11.86 -7.39 4.73
C GLN A 25 10.62 -7.69 5.58
N ILE A 26 10.02 -8.86 5.38
CA ILE A 26 8.87 -9.30 6.19
C ILE A 26 9.28 -9.49 7.65
N VAL A 27 10.45 -10.10 7.90
CA VAL A 27 10.99 -10.30 9.26
C VAL A 27 11.31 -8.95 9.92
N GLN A 28 11.90 -8.02 9.19
CA GLN A 28 12.17 -6.67 9.69
C GLN A 28 10.87 -5.96 10.08
N TYR A 29 9.84 -6.08 9.28
CA TYR A 29 8.54 -5.50 9.58
C TYR A 29 7.89 -6.16 10.79
N ALA A 30 7.98 -7.49 10.94
CA ALA A 30 7.51 -8.19 12.13
C ALA A 30 8.17 -7.63 13.39
N GLY A 31 9.48 -7.41 13.35
CA GLY A 31 10.23 -6.82 14.46
C GLY A 31 9.83 -5.38 14.76
N ALA A 32 9.65 -4.55 13.73
CA ALA A 32 9.29 -3.14 13.88
C ALA A 32 7.86 -2.94 14.36
N SER A 33 6.93 -3.76 13.88
CA SER A 33 5.49 -3.65 14.19
C SER A 33 5.07 -4.40 15.46
N GLY A 34 5.84 -5.39 15.87
CA GLY A 34 5.44 -6.32 16.94
C GLY A 34 4.43 -7.38 16.49
N ASP A 35 4.14 -7.48 15.20
CA ASP A 35 3.26 -8.49 14.65
C ASP A 35 4.06 -9.74 14.29
N TYR A 36 4.17 -10.66 15.25
CA TYR A 36 4.89 -11.92 15.11
C TYR A 36 3.99 -13.10 14.76
N ASN A 37 2.86 -12.86 14.09
CA ASN A 37 1.99 -13.93 13.66
C ASN A 37 2.80 -14.96 12.84
N PRO A 38 2.74 -16.26 13.18
CA PRO A 38 3.55 -17.29 12.51
C PRO A 38 3.27 -17.41 11.01
N LEU A 39 2.15 -16.93 10.49
CA LEU A 39 1.89 -16.87 9.04
C LEU A 39 2.91 -16.01 8.29
N HIS A 40 3.59 -15.09 8.98
CA HIS A 40 4.58 -14.20 8.38
C HIS A 40 6.01 -14.63 8.67
N THR A 41 6.24 -15.47 9.67
CA THR A 41 7.59 -15.72 10.20
C THR A 41 7.99 -17.19 10.27
N ASP A 42 7.03 -18.11 10.32
CA ASP A 42 7.29 -19.54 10.50
C ASP A 42 6.83 -20.33 9.28
N GLU A 43 7.80 -20.72 8.44
CA GLU A 43 7.53 -21.48 7.21
C GLU A 43 6.92 -22.84 7.50
N ILE A 44 7.36 -23.51 8.55
CA ILE A 44 6.85 -24.85 8.92
C ILE A 44 5.38 -24.75 9.34
N PHE A 45 5.07 -23.83 10.22
CA PHE A 45 3.68 -23.59 10.63
C PHE A 45 2.81 -23.20 9.42
N THR A 46 3.27 -22.24 8.62
CA THR A 46 2.48 -21.69 7.52
C THR A 46 2.19 -22.72 6.45
N THR A 47 3.14 -23.59 6.12
CA THR A 47 2.96 -24.61 5.08
C THR A 47 2.31 -25.88 5.60
N GLN A 48 2.70 -26.39 6.76
CA GLN A 48 2.27 -27.70 7.25
C GLN A 48 0.99 -27.65 8.09
N VAL A 49 0.75 -26.54 8.78
CA VAL A 49 -0.43 -26.38 9.65
C VAL A 49 -1.49 -25.49 8.99
N ALA A 50 -1.10 -24.32 8.49
CA ALA A 50 -2.02 -23.37 7.90
C ALA A 50 -2.36 -23.66 6.43
N GLY A 51 -1.53 -24.45 5.72
CA GLY A 51 -1.79 -24.91 4.36
C GLY A 51 -1.51 -23.89 3.25
N TYR A 52 -0.73 -22.87 3.54
CA TYR A 52 -0.28 -21.89 2.53
C TYR A 52 1.02 -22.36 1.84
N PRO A 53 1.31 -21.86 0.64
CA PRO A 53 2.54 -22.26 -0.08
C PRO A 53 3.84 -21.74 0.54
N SER A 54 3.78 -20.66 1.31
CA SER A 54 4.91 -20.09 2.05
C SER A 54 4.41 -19.09 3.09
N VAL A 55 5.32 -18.50 3.87
CA VAL A 55 5.01 -17.28 4.61
C VAL A 55 4.63 -16.17 3.64
N PHE A 56 3.81 -15.23 4.08
CA PHE A 56 3.41 -14.07 3.29
C PHE A 56 3.53 -12.78 4.07
N ALA A 57 3.56 -11.67 3.35
CA ALA A 57 3.74 -10.35 3.94
C ALA A 57 2.52 -9.94 4.78
N HIS A 58 2.78 -9.17 5.84
CA HIS A 58 1.74 -8.47 6.57
C HIS A 58 0.99 -7.53 5.62
N GLY A 59 -0.34 -7.50 5.70
CA GLY A 59 -1.13 -6.52 4.97
C GLY A 59 -0.70 -5.08 5.31
N MET A 60 -0.41 -4.83 6.59
CA MET A 60 0.06 -3.52 7.05
C MET A 60 1.43 -3.13 6.49
N LEU A 61 2.31 -4.07 6.12
CA LEU A 61 3.53 -3.77 5.38
C LEU A 61 3.19 -3.17 4.01
N SER A 62 2.29 -3.81 3.28
CA SER A 62 1.84 -3.33 1.97
C SER A 62 1.14 -1.97 2.08
N MET A 63 0.34 -1.76 3.13
CA MET A 63 -0.29 -0.48 3.43
C MET A 63 0.76 0.60 3.72
N GLY A 64 1.80 0.28 4.49
CA GLY A 64 2.89 1.21 4.79
C GLY A 64 3.69 1.60 3.54
N LEU A 65 4.01 0.64 2.69
CA LEU A 65 4.68 0.92 1.41
C LEU A 65 3.84 1.82 0.50
N THR A 66 2.54 1.56 0.39
CA THR A 66 1.60 2.40 -0.34
C THR A 66 1.52 3.80 0.28
N GLY A 67 1.48 3.88 1.61
CA GLY A 67 1.47 5.15 2.36
C GLY A 67 2.72 6.00 2.11
N THR A 68 3.88 5.37 2.01
CA THR A 68 5.13 6.06 1.67
C THR A 68 5.05 6.68 0.26
N MET A 69 4.53 5.95 -0.71
CA MET A 69 4.29 6.48 -2.05
C MET A 69 3.37 7.70 -2.00
N LEU A 70 2.28 7.62 -1.22
CA LEU A 70 1.32 8.71 -1.08
C LEU A 70 1.95 9.96 -0.49
N THR A 71 2.68 9.85 0.62
CA THR A 71 3.34 11.01 1.25
C THR A 71 4.44 11.60 0.37
N ASN A 72 5.13 10.78 -0.40
CA ASN A 72 6.08 11.28 -1.41
C ASN A 72 5.38 12.03 -2.55
N TYR A 73 4.17 11.62 -2.91
CA TYR A 73 3.40 12.26 -3.98
C TYR A 73 2.73 13.56 -3.52
N VAL A 74 2.02 13.53 -2.40
CA VAL A 74 1.20 14.67 -1.95
C VAL A 74 1.92 15.59 -0.95
N GLY A 75 2.98 15.12 -0.33
CA GLY A 75 3.72 15.83 0.71
C GLY A 75 3.30 15.43 2.12
N ASP A 76 4.24 15.63 3.05
CA ASP A 76 4.02 15.32 4.46
C ASP A 76 2.94 16.22 5.06
N GLY A 77 2.06 15.65 5.86
CA GLY A 77 1.00 16.38 6.55
C GLY A 77 -0.24 16.68 5.71
N ALA A 78 -0.25 16.34 4.43
CA ALA A 78 -1.41 16.53 3.56
C ALA A 78 -2.47 15.43 3.71
N LEU A 79 -2.06 14.23 4.09
CA LEU A 79 -2.93 13.06 4.19
C LEU A 79 -3.82 13.16 5.43
N THR A 80 -5.14 13.26 5.25
CA THR A 80 -6.09 13.44 6.36
C THR A 80 -6.84 12.17 6.70
N LYS A 81 -7.03 11.28 5.72
CA LYS A 81 -7.69 10.00 5.93
C LYS A 81 -7.07 8.95 5.01
N TYR A 82 -6.69 7.83 5.59
CA TYR A 82 -6.08 6.72 4.87
C TYR A 82 -6.61 5.39 5.41
N GLY A 83 -7.32 4.67 4.59
CA GLY A 83 -7.82 3.32 4.88
C GLY A 83 -7.70 2.46 3.65
N VAL A 84 -7.57 1.16 3.83
CA VAL A 84 -7.39 0.22 2.73
C VAL A 84 -8.27 -1.01 2.90
N ARG A 85 -8.52 -1.69 1.79
CA ARG A 85 -9.03 -3.06 1.76
C ARG A 85 -7.91 -3.95 1.21
N PHE A 86 -7.56 -5.00 1.96
CA PHE A 86 -6.65 -6.03 1.49
C PHE A 86 -7.42 -7.06 0.67
N THR A 87 -7.01 -7.28 -0.57
CA THR A 87 -7.76 -8.13 -1.51
C THR A 87 -7.06 -9.44 -1.81
N ASN A 88 -5.73 -9.49 -1.70
CA ASN A 88 -4.93 -10.70 -1.89
C ASN A 88 -3.67 -10.66 -1.03
N GLN A 89 -3.11 -11.83 -0.74
CA GLN A 89 -1.83 -11.96 -0.07
C GLN A 89 -0.69 -11.45 -0.96
N VAL A 90 0.38 -11.00 -0.32
CA VAL A 90 1.63 -10.62 -0.96
C VAL A 90 2.70 -11.63 -0.54
N TRP A 91 3.35 -12.22 -1.52
CA TRP A 91 4.30 -13.30 -1.34
C TRP A 91 5.75 -12.83 -1.45
N PRO A 92 6.71 -13.52 -0.81
CA PRO A 92 8.12 -13.31 -1.12
C PRO A 92 8.36 -13.42 -2.63
N GLY A 93 9.11 -12.48 -3.18
CA GLY A 93 9.36 -12.39 -4.62
C GLY A 93 8.43 -11.47 -5.38
N ASP A 94 7.31 -11.05 -4.78
CA ASP A 94 6.37 -10.14 -5.45
C ASP A 94 6.98 -8.75 -5.66
N THR A 95 6.62 -8.15 -6.77
CA THR A 95 6.88 -6.75 -7.11
C THR A 95 5.58 -5.98 -7.04
N LEU A 96 5.52 -4.95 -6.22
CA LEU A 96 4.32 -4.16 -6.01
C LEU A 96 4.44 -2.80 -6.69
N THR A 97 3.40 -2.45 -7.42
CA THR A 97 3.24 -1.15 -8.08
C THR A 97 1.93 -0.52 -7.63
N SER A 98 1.97 0.74 -7.24
CA SER A 98 0.78 1.47 -6.80
C SER A 98 0.49 2.63 -7.72
N THR A 99 -0.78 2.82 -8.03
CA THR A 99 -1.28 3.93 -8.83
C THR A 99 -2.31 4.71 -8.03
N ALA A 100 -2.08 6.00 -7.92
CA ALA A 100 -3.01 6.97 -7.34
C ALA A 100 -3.70 7.74 -8.47
N THR A 101 -5.02 7.87 -8.40
CA THR A 101 -5.82 8.63 -9.38
C THR A 101 -6.65 9.67 -8.64
N ILE A 102 -6.58 10.93 -9.07
CA ILE A 102 -7.43 11.99 -8.54
C ILE A 102 -8.84 11.80 -9.10
N ILE A 103 -9.80 11.53 -8.21
CA ILE A 103 -11.19 11.27 -8.61
C ILE A 103 -12.17 12.38 -8.24
N ASP A 104 -11.80 13.23 -7.29
CA ASP A 104 -12.61 14.37 -6.89
C ASP A 104 -11.76 15.49 -6.30
N ILE A 105 -12.16 16.74 -6.56
CA ILE A 105 -11.55 17.93 -6.00
C ILE A 105 -12.70 18.81 -5.54
N ARG A 106 -12.74 19.13 -4.24
CA ARG A 106 -13.82 19.96 -3.66
C ARG A 106 -13.27 20.92 -2.61
N GLU A 107 -14.07 21.90 -2.28
CA GLU A 107 -13.81 22.76 -1.12
C GLU A 107 -14.66 22.31 0.05
N GLN A 108 -14.04 22.20 1.22
CA GLN A 108 -14.70 21.82 2.46
C GLN A 108 -14.09 22.64 3.60
N ASP A 109 -14.94 23.36 4.33
CA ASP A 109 -14.53 24.21 5.46
C ASP A 109 -13.42 25.23 5.09
N GLY A 110 -13.49 25.80 3.87
CA GLY A 110 -12.52 26.75 3.35
C GLY A 110 -11.20 26.13 2.92
N LYS A 111 -11.11 24.81 2.89
CA LYS A 111 -9.92 24.06 2.44
C LYS A 111 -10.23 23.26 1.19
N ARG A 112 -9.23 23.14 0.34
CA ARG A 112 -9.31 22.27 -0.83
C ARG A 112 -9.02 20.83 -0.43
N VAL A 113 -9.99 19.94 -0.69
CA VAL A 113 -9.91 18.51 -0.38
C VAL A 113 -9.86 17.72 -1.68
N VAL A 114 -8.96 16.78 -1.77
CA VAL A 114 -8.77 15.93 -2.94
C VAL A 114 -8.96 14.47 -2.53
N ASP A 115 -9.78 13.76 -3.28
CA ASP A 115 -9.96 12.33 -3.11
C ASP A 115 -9.10 11.57 -4.13
N LEU A 116 -8.34 10.61 -3.63
CA LEU A 116 -7.50 9.73 -4.43
C LEU A 116 -8.01 8.30 -4.35
N GLN A 117 -8.16 7.68 -5.50
CA GLN A 117 -8.34 6.23 -5.59
C GLN A 117 -6.98 5.58 -5.75
N ILE A 118 -6.72 4.57 -4.94
CA ILE A 118 -5.43 3.87 -4.90
C ILE A 118 -5.65 2.41 -5.26
N GLU A 119 -4.82 1.91 -6.14
CA GLU A 119 -4.72 0.49 -6.47
C GLU A 119 -3.26 0.07 -6.40
N THR A 120 -2.96 -0.94 -5.58
CA THR A 120 -1.65 -1.58 -5.54
C THR A 120 -1.78 -2.99 -6.11
N THR A 121 -0.97 -3.29 -7.11
CA THR A 121 -0.98 -4.57 -7.82
C THR A 121 0.37 -5.26 -7.71
N ASN A 122 0.34 -6.60 -7.86
CA ASN A 122 1.57 -7.39 -8.00
C ASN A 122 2.02 -7.44 -9.48
N GLN A 123 3.08 -8.20 -9.77
CA GLN A 123 3.64 -8.35 -11.13
C GLN A 123 2.69 -8.99 -12.14
N ASN A 124 1.61 -9.61 -11.70
CA ASN A 124 0.58 -10.23 -12.54
C ASN A 124 -0.68 -9.36 -12.65
N ASP A 125 -0.59 -8.09 -12.31
CA ASP A 125 -1.70 -7.13 -12.28
C ASP A 125 -2.85 -7.55 -11.34
N ILE A 126 -2.57 -8.38 -10.34
CA ILE A 126 -3.55 -8.76 -9.33
C ILE A 126 -3.55 -7.70 -8.22
N ALA A 127 -4.72 -7.13 -7.94
CA ALA A 127 -4.88 -6.15 -6.87
C ALA A 127 -4.64 -6.80 -5.51
N VAL A 128 -3.77 -6.19 -4.72
CA VAL A 128 -3.48 -6.58 -3.33
C VAL A 128 -4.01 -5.56 -2.33
N ILE A 129 -4.12 -4.30 -2.75
CA ILE A 129 -4.73 -3.20 -1.98
C ILE A 129 -5.63 -2.38 -2.89
N LEU A 130 -6.81 -2.06 -2.38
CA LEU A 130 -7.70 -1.04 -2.92
C LEU A 130 -8.01 -0.03 -1.82
N SER A 131 -7.98 1.26 -2.16
CA SER A 131 -8.21 2.33 -1.21
C SER A 131 -8.88 3.54 -1.84
N LEU A 132 -9.59 4.29 -0.99
CA LEU A 132 -10.03 5.64 -1.24
C LEU A 132 -9.50 6.50 -0.10
N ILE A 133 -8.75 7.54 -0.43
CA ILE A 133 -8.13 8.43 0.57
C ILE A 133 -8.49 9.87 0.34
N HIS A 134 -8.32 10.69 1.38
CA HIS A 134 -8.56 12.12 1.36
C HIS A 134 -7.30 12.89 1.75
N ILE A 135 -7.02 13.94 1.02
CA ILE A 135 -5.91 14.87 1.29
C ILE A 135 -6.39 16.32 1.30
#